data_98aad519dce6d35d17bc2da56c7f85b8
#
_entry.id   98aad519dce6d35d17bc2da56c7f85b8
#
_cell.length_a   1.000
_cell.length_b   1.000
_cell.length_c   1.000
_cell.angle_alpha   90.00
_cell.angle_beta   90.00
_cell.angle_gamma   90.00
#
_symmetry.space_group_name_H-M   'P 1'
#
loop_
_entity.id
_entity.type
_entity.pdbx_description
1 polymer ?
#
loop_
_entity_poly.entity_id
_entity_poly.type
_entity_poly.pdbx_seq_one_letter_code
_entity_poly.pdbx_strand_id
1 'polypeptide(L)'
;MREKLLSSVGEFNAILKPGGEILFLGTPQTEESIYNKLRLRGYECRIWPSRYPANPERYGDALAPVIAGEVALKKGDPTDPGRFSELDLVEREASYGRSQFNLQFQLDTTLSDLERFPLRLTDLVVMELDDHAPEKIVWSSGAEYRISDLPAVGFSGDYYHRPAFLHGDWIEFQGCVMHIDPSGKGADETAYAIVAHLNGNLFVLEVGSFREGYTESVLEGLAQAAKRQKVKLILLEDQFGQGMLASLLQPYLRKIYPCTIEPTRSNVQKERRIINALEPVLNQHRLIMNRSVIEVDAKARENDPVEKALSYQLFHQLTHITVEKNCLQHDDRLDALAGAVEYWNESLAIDEDRAIKERESELWDLELAAHKGDIEGALDAKILGIPLDQLQKTGTTGEGWFSLTGKH
;
A
#
# COMPACT_ATOMS: atom_id res chain seq x y z
N MET A 1 23.45 7.88 3.60
CA MET A 1 23.93 8.88 4.60
C MET A 1 23.82 8.36 6.03
N ARG A 2 22.69 7.75 6.44
CA ARG A 2 22.46 7.19 7.79
C ARG A 2 23.45 6.08 8.17
N GLU A 3 23.78 5.16 7.27
CA GLU A 3 24.76 4.09 7.51
C GLU A 3 26.17 4.61 7.77
N LYS A 4 26.59 5.62 7.01
CA LYS A 4 27.88 6.29 7.26
C LYS A 4 27.93 6.92 8.66
N LEU A 5 26.82 7.53 9.09
CA LEU A 5 26.72 8.12 10.42
C LEU A 5 26.78 7.05 11.51
N LEU A 6 26.07 5.93 11.33
CA LEU A 6 26.11 4.78 12.26
C LEU A 6 27.51 4.14 12.35
N SER A 7 28.23 4.06 11.22
CA SER A 7 29.62 3.60 11.20
C SER A 7 30.52 4.54 11.99
N SER A 8 30.41 5.85 11.73
CA SER A 8 31.20 6.85 12.47
C SER A 8 30.90 6.86 13.98
N VAL A 9 29.63 6.64 14.37
CA VAL A 9 29.27 6.49 15.79
C VAL A 9 29.94 5.27 16.41
N GLY A 10 30.06 4.16 15.66
CA GLY A 10 30.79 2.97 16.11
C GLY A 10 32.27 3.24 16.40
N GLU A 11 32.91 4.14 15.66
CA GLU A 11 34.30 4.52 15.86
C GLU A 11 34.53 5.26 17.18
N PHE A 12 33.53 6.00 17.70
CA PHE A 12 33.68 6.67 19.00
C PHE A 12 33.93 5.70 20.15
N ASN A 13 33.39 4.51 20.10
CA ASN A 13 33.61 3.46 21.09
C ASN A 13 35.09 3.03 21.13
N ALA A 14 35.79 3.08 19.98
CA ALA A 14 37.20 2.68 19.89
C ALA A 14 38.16 3.68 20.57
N ILE A 15 37.77 4.94 20.67
CA ILE A 15 38.57 6.01 21.29
C ILE A 15 38.15 6.34 22.72
N LEU A 16 37.02 5.75 23.17
CA LEU A 16 36.52 6.01 24.53
C LEU A 16 37.44 5.38 25.59
N LYS A 17 37.80 6.15 26.56
CA LYS A 17 38.61 5.67 27.71
C LYS A 17 37.76 4.73 28.58
N PRO A 18 38.40 3.76 29.28
CA PRO A 18 37.68 2.96 30.25
C PRO A 18 36.92 3.80 31.28
N GLY A 19 35.63 3.52 31.49
CA GLY A 19 34.75 4.32 32.35
C GLY A 19 34.24 5.64 31.74
N GLY A 20 34.57 5.93 30.47
CA GLY A 20 34.00 7.07 29.75
C GLY A 20 32.55 6.75 29.27
N GLU A 21 31.81 7.82 29.04
CA GLU A 21 30.42 7.73 28.55
C GLU A 21 30.26 8.49 27.24
N ILE A 22 29.38 8.00 26.37
CA ILE A 22 28.99 8.69 25.15
C ILE A 22 27.51 9.10 25.29
N LEU A 23 27.25 10.41 25.20
CA LEU A 23 25.92 10.97 25.26
C LEU A 23 25.53 11.50 23.90
N PHE A 24 24.41 10.96 23.33
CA PHE A 24 23.80 11.45 22.11
C PHE A 24 22.54 12.24 22.44
N LEU A 25 22.49 13.50 21.99
CA LEU A 25 21.34 14.37 22.14
C LEU A 25 20.76 14.70 20.78
N GLY A 26 19.44 14.68 20.64
CA GLY A 26 18.78 15.10 19.41
C GLY A 26 17.31 14.77 19.36
N THR A 27 16.69 15.19 18.26
CA THR A 27 15.28 14.94 17.94
C THR A 27 15.20 13.89 16.82
N PRO A 28 14.48 12.79 17.00
CA PRO A 28 14.27 11.83 15.92
C PRO A 28 13.46 12.50 14.80
N GLN A 29 13.80 12.23 13.54
CA GLN A 29 13.06 12.74 12.39
C GLN A 29 12.14 11.68 11.78
N THR A 30 12.40 10.43 12.06
CA THR A 30 11.63 9.26 11.61
C THR A 30 11.85 8.12 12.59
N GLU A 31 11.03 7.07 12.52
CA GLU A 31 11.21 5.84 13.30
C GLU A 31 12.56 5.17 13.00
N GLU A 32 13.07 5.27 11.76
CA GLU A 32 14.40 4.80 11.37
C GLU A 32 15.56 5.74 11.77
N SER A 33 15.35 6.65 12.70
CA SER A 33 16.40 7.56 13.15
C SER A 33 17.59 6.80 13.76
N ILE A 34 18.77 7.44 13.74
CA ILE A 34 19.96 6.89 14.38
C ILE A 34 19.71 6.60 15.86
N TYR A 35 18.88 7.38 16.55
CA TYR A 35 18.59 7.23 17.98
C TYR A 35 17.89 5.89 18.26
N ASN A 36 16.94 5.49 17.43
CA ASN A 36 16.28 4.18 17.55
C ASN A 36 17.25 3.03 17.27
N LYS A 37 18.15 3.17 16.28
CA LYS A 37 19.17 2.17 15.98
C LYS A 37 20.22 2.06 17.11
N LEU A 38 20.59 3.16 17.78
CA LEU A 38 21.47 3.12 18.94
C LEU A 38 20.83 2.40 20.12
N ARG A 39 19.52 2.61 20.34
CA ARG A 39 18.76 1.85 21.35
C ARG A 39 18.83 0.34 21.12
N LEU A 40 18.66 -0.13 19.88
CA LEU A 40 18.81 -1.54 19.52
C LEU A 40 20.23 -2.08 19.75
N ARG A 41 21.26 -1.20 19.79
CA ARG A 41 22.64 -1.54 20.12
C ARG A 41 22.95 -1.48 21.62
N GLY A 42 21.93 -1.32 22.46
CA GLY A 42 22.09 -1.35 23.92
C GLY A 42 22.36 0.01 24.57
N TYR A 43 22.23 1.13 23.81
CA TYR A 43 22.28 2.45 24.43
C TYR A 43 21.00 2.70 25.24
N GLU A 44 21.16 3.22 26.45
CA GLU A 44 20.03 3.65 27.26
C GLU A 44 19.41 4.90 26.63
N CYS A 45 18.11 4.86 26.39
CA CYS A 45 17.37 5.97 25.80
C CYS A 45 16.45 6.60 26.85
N ARG A 46 16.41 7.94 26.85
CA ARG A 46 15.47 8.72 27.68
C ARG A 46 14.80 9.75 26.79
N ILE A 47 13.48 9.65 26.66
CA ILE A 47 12.66 10.57 25.87
C ILE A 47 11.93 11.52 26.83
N TRP A 48 12.04 12.81 26.54
CA TRP A 48 11.46 13.91 27.33
C TRP A 48 10.49 14.71 26.45
N PRO A 49 9.23 14.25 26.26
CA PRO A 49 8.24 14.99 25.50
C PRO A 49 7.88 16.30 26.22
N SER A 50 7.47 17.33 25.46
CA SER A 50 7.10 18.63 26.03
C SER A 50 5.79 18.62 26.82
N ARG A 51 4.92 17.65 26.56
CA ARG A 51 3.68 17.39 27.33
C ARG A 51 3.70 15.96 27.87
N TYR A 52 3.11 15.75 29.02
CA TYR A 52 2.83 14.39 29.52
C TYR A 52 1.97 13.64 28.47
N PRO A 53 2.50 12.52 27.90
CA PRO A 53 1.88 11.90 26.75
C PRO A 53 0.50 11.30 27.05
N ALA A 54 -0.43 11.44 26.10
CA ALA A 54 -1.72 10.83 26.16
C ALA A 54 -1.66 9.29 26.09
N ASN A 55 -0.68 8.76 25.32
CA ASN A 55 -0.42 7.35 25.10
C ASN A 55 1.04 7.03 25.44
N PRO A 56 1.38 6.85 26.73
CA PRO A 56 2.74 6.62 27.20
C PRO A 56 3.34 5.32 26.66
N GLU A 57 2.52 4.33 26.32
CA GLU A 57 2.93 3.05 25.73
C GLU A 57 3.67 3.19 24.40
N ARG A 58 3.49 4.29 23.66
CA ARG A 58 4.23 4.57 22.43
C ARG A 58 5.72 4.78 22.65
N TYR A 59 6.09 5.26 23.82
CA TYR A 59 7.49 5.48 24.19
C TYR A 59 8.15 4.26 24.83
N GLY A 60 7.35 3.29 25.26
CA GLY A 60 7.82 2.07 25.94
C GLY A 60 8.68 2.40 27.14
N ASP A 61 9.80 1.68 27.30
CA ASP A 61 10.80 1.85 28.36
C ASP A 61 11.70 3.10 28.19
N ALA A 62 11.60 3.77 27.04
CA ALA A 62 12.38 4.96 26.76
C ALA A 62 11.79 6.25 27.37
N LEU A 63 10.53 6.26 27.79
CA LEU A 63 9.96 7.45 28.46
C LEU A 63 10.74 7.73 29.75
N ALA A 64 11.15 8.99 29.91
CA ALA A 64 11.91 9.36 31.10
C ALA A 64 11.18 8.98 32.38
N PRO A 65 11.83 8.30 33.36
CA PRO A 65 11.16 7.74 34.55
C PRO A 65 10.35 8.77 35.35
N VAL A 66 10.84 10.01 35.43
CA VAL A 66 10.13 11.11 36.12
C VAL A 66 8.81 11.41 35.45
N ILE A 67 8.76 11.40 34.10
CA ILE A 67 7.54 11.64 33.33
C ILE A 67 6.62 10.42 33.44
N ALA A 68 7.18 9.23 33.28
CA ALA A 68 6.39 7.98 33.39
C ALA A 68 5.67 7.84 34.74
N GLY A 69 6.33 8.26 35.84
CA GLY A 69 5.73 8.22 37.18
C GLY A 69 4.56 9.17 37.41
N GLU A 70 4.46 10.25 36.63
CA GLU A 70 3.46 11.30 36.82
C GLU A 70 2.40 11.34 35.70
N VAL A 71 2.59 10.58 34.63
CA VAL A 71 1.76 10.65 33.41
C VAL A 71 0.26 10.46 33.69
N ALA A 72 -0.09 9.58 34.62
CA ALA A 72 -1.49 9.29 34.95
C ALA A 72 -2.21 10.49 35.59
N LEU A 73 -1.46 11.35 36.30
CA LEU A 73 -2.00 12.51 37.03
C LEU A 73 -1.95 13.79 36.21
N LYS A 74 -0.98 13.92 35.31
CA LYS A 74 -0.66 15.16 34.58
C LYS A 74 -0.85 15.05 33.07
N LYS A 75 -1.57 14.06 32.60
CA LYS A 75 -1.80 13.80 31.17
C LYS A 75 -2.19 15.09 30.41
N GLY A 76 -1.38 15.46 29.40
CA GLY A 76 -1.59 16.64 28.57
C GLY A 76 -0.93 17.91 29.09
N ASP A 77 -0.56 17.99 30.37
CA ASP A 77 0.11 19.16 30.93
C ASP A 77 1.55 19.31 30.40
N PRO A 78 2.11 20.52 30.39
CA PRO A 78 3.52 20.72 30.07
C PRO A 78 4.43 19.96 31.05
N THR A 79 5.47 19.27 30.54
CA THR A 79 6.44 18.55 31.40
C THR A 79 7.43 19.48 32.06
N ASP A 80 7.73 20.61 31.42
CA ASP A 80 8.58 21.68 31.94
C ASP A 80 7.93 23.05 31.69
N PRO A 81 6.99 23.48 32.56
CA PRO A 81 6.28 24.76 32.41
C PRO A 81 7.19 25.97 32.47
N GLY A 82 8.40 25.84 33.06
CA GLY A 82 9.39 26.91 33.13
C GLY A 82 10.06 27.17 31.77
N ARG A 83 10.13 26.14 30.92
CA ARG A 83 10.67 26.24 29.55
C ARG A 83 9.58 26.49 28.51
N PHE A 84 8.49 25.78 28.61
CA PHE A 84 7.32 25.89 27.73
C PHE A 84 6.07 25.93 28.55
N SER A 85 5.44 27.10 28.64
CA SER A 85 4.12 27.23 29.24
C SER A 85 3.05 26.56 28.39
N GLU A 86 1.84 26.38 28.94
CA GLU A 86 0.69 25.86 28.17
C GLU A 86 0.41 26.70 26.92
N LEU A 87 0.45 28.02 27.06
CA LEU A 87 0.21 28.95 25.95
C LEU A 87 1.28 28.79 24.86
N ASP A 88 2.57 28.71 25.23
CA ASP A 88 3.66 28.51 24.27
C ASP A 88 3.46 27.22 23.48
N LEU A 89 3.04 26.12 24.11
CA LEU A 89 2.84 24.85 23.45
C LEU A 89 1.63 24.88 22.51
N VAL A 90 0.54 25.54 22.90
CA VAL A 90 -0.63 25.73 22.02
C VAL A 90 -0.29 26.57 20.79
N GLU A 91 0.44 27.68 20.97
CA GLU A 91 0.89 28.53 19.85
C GLU A 91 1.82 27.77 18.90
N ARG A 92 2.73 26.95 19.43
CA ARG A 92 3.64 26.12 18.63
C ARG A 92 2.85 25.03 17.88
N GLU A 93 1.92 24.36 18.53
CA GLU A 93 1.09 23.34 17.85
C GLU A 93 0.29 23.97 16.70
N ALA A 94 -0.28 25.16 16.92
CA ALA A 94 -0.99 25.90 15.87
C ALA A 94 -0.06 26.34 14.72
N SER A 95 1.19 26.75 15.03
CA SER A 95 2.14 27.22 14.04
C SER A 95 2.79 26.07 13.23
N TYR A 96 3.18 24.98 13.89
CA TYR A 96 3.88 23.86 13.25
C TYR A 96 2.91 22.85 12.63
N GLY A 97 1.65 22.84 13.07
CA GLY A 97 0.69 21.77 12.79
C GLY A 97 0.97 20.53 13.64
N ARG A 98 -0.04 19.68 13.74
CA ARG A 98 -0.05 18.53 14.67
C ARG A 98 1.10 17.53 14.43
N SER A 99 1.38 17.21 13.16
CA SER A 99 2.44 16.25 12.82
C SER A 99 3.82 16.76 13.22
N GLN A 100 4.15 17.98 12.82
CA GLN A 100 5.45 18.60 13.14
C GLN A 100 5.60 18.88 14.63
N PHE A 101 4.52 19.24 15.32
CA PHE A 101 4.53 19.42 16.76
C PHE A 101 4.83 18.08 17.49
N ASN A 102 4.18 17.00 17.09
CA ASN A 102 4.46 15.68 17.65
C ASN A 102 5.90 15.26 17.42
N LEU A 103 6.44 15.50 16.23
CA LEU A 103 7.82 15.17 15.93
C LEU A 103 8.82 15.98 16.75
N GLN A 104 8.67 17.31 16.80
CA GLN A 104 9.68 18.22 17.36
C GLN A 104 9.56 18.42 18.89
N PHE A 105 8.33 18.36 19.40
CA PHE A 105 8.04 18.65 20.80
C PHE A 105 7.61 17.43 21.60
N GLN A 106 6.85 16.53 21.02
CA GLN A 106 6.47 15.28 21.68
C GLN A 106 7.48 14.16 21.42
N LEU A 107 8.39 14.33 20.46
CA LEU A 107 9.38 13.31 20.06
C LEU A 107 8.73 12.00 19.65
N ASP A 108 7.50 12.08 19.14
CA ASP A 108 6.69 10.97 18.62
C ASP A 108 6.76 10.98 17.09
N THR A 109 7.40 9.97 16.51
CA THR A 109 7.62 9.85 15.07
C THR A 109 6.40 9.28 14.34
N THR A 110 5.43 8.73 15.03
CA THR A 110 4.32 7.94 14.46
C THR A 110 3.50 8.73 13.42
N LEU A 111 3.13 9.99 13.71
CA LEU A 111 2.37 10.81 12.76
C LEU A 111 3.22 11.26 11.56
N SER A 112 4.49 11.60 11.80
CA SER A 112 5.44 11.96 10.75
C SER A 112 5.68 10.79 9.80
N ASP A 113 5.77 9.58 10.34
CA ASP A 113 5.96 8.37 9.54
C ASP A 113 4.70 7.99 8.76
N LEU A 114 3.50 8.22 9.30
CA LEU A 114 2.23 8.03 8.57
C LEU A 114 2.11 8.96 7.34
N GLU A 115 2.55 10.20 7.46
CA GLU A 115 2.56 11.15 6.32
C GLU A 115 3.68 10.83 5.32
N ARG A 116 4.80 10.35 5.82
CA ARG A 116 5.98 10.05 4.98
C ARG A 116 5.88 8.72 4.26
N PHE A 117 5.33 7.70 4.93
CA PHE A 117 5.19 6.34 4.44
C PHE A 117 3.70 6.01 4.24
N PRO A 118 3.16 6.30 3.05
CA PRO A 118 1.71 6.25 2.82
C PRO A 118 1.14 4.82 2.78
N LEU A 119 1.97 3.81 2.56
CA LEU A 119 1.52 2.43 2.43
C LEU A 119 1.74 1.65 3.74
N ARG A 120 0.68 0.98 4.24
CA ARG A 120 0.71 0.30 5.55
C ARG A 120 0.26 -1.16 5.43
N LEU A 121 0.88 -2.04 6.24
CA LEU A 121 0.45 -3.44 6.33
C LEU A 121 -0.96 -3.60 6.91
N THR A 122 -1.36 -2.67 7.77
CA THR A 122 -2.69 -2.66 8.40
C THR A 122 -3.85 -2.53 7.41
N ASP A 123 -3.58 -2.00 6.22
CA ASP A 123 -4.58 -1.76 5.19
C ASP A 123 -4.78 -2.97 4.27
N LEU A 124 -3.86 -3.94 4.36
CA LEU A 124 -3.98 -5.21 3.64
C LEU A 124 -5.01 -6.12 4.28
N VAL A 125 -5.73 -6.84 3.42
CA VAL A 125 -6.57 -7.98 3.81
C VAL A 125 -5.82 -9.25 3.46
N VAL A 126 -5.59 -10.14 4.42
CA VAL A 126 -4.80 -11.36 4.21
C VAL A 126 -5.69 -12.58 4.40
N MET A 127 -5.68 -13.48 3.42
CA MET A 127 -6.38 -14.76 3.47
C MET A 127 -5.69 -15.82 2.61
N GLU A 128 -6.06 -17.07 2.80
CA GLU A 128 -5.65 -18.14 1.90
C GLU A 128 -6.47 -18.06 0.61
N LEU A 129 -5.80 -18.12 -0.54
CA LEU A 129 -6.40 -18.04 -1.86
C LEU A 129 -5.92 -19.21 -2.72
N ASP A 130 -6.84 -19.76 -3.48
CA ASP A 130 -6.57 -20.67 -4.58
C ASP A 130 -6.97 -20.02 -5.93
N ASP A 131 -7.72 -20.67 -6.78
CA ASP A 131 -8.27 -20.13 -8.03
C ASP A 131 -9.69 -19.54 -7.90
N HIS A 132 -10.21 -19.48 -6.68
CA HIS A 132 -11.51 -18.92 -6.33
C HIS A 132 -11.38 -17.92 -5.18
N ALA A 133 -12.32 -16.99 -5.12
CA ALA A 133 -12.48 -16.07 -4.00
C ALA A 133 -13.96 -15.83 -3.67
N PRO A 134 -14.30 -15.41 -2.45
CA PRO A 134 -15.66 -15.10 -2.07
C PRO A 134 -16.15 -13.84 -2.81
N GLU A 135 -17.42 -13.80 -3.15
CA GLU A 135 -18.04 -12.67 -3.87
C GLU A 135 -17.87 -11.33 -3.14
N LYS A 136 -17.90 -11.36 -1.81
CA LYS A 136 -17.77 -10.15 -1.00
C LYS A 136 -16.87 -10.38 0.22
N ILE A 137 -15.96 -9.45 0.44
CA ILE A 137 -15.03 -9.42 1.56
C ILE A 137 -15.29 -8.14 2.36
N VAL A 138 -15.41 -8.28 3.67
CA VAL A 138 -15.57 -7.15 4.59
C VAL A 138 -14.36 -7.08 5.51
N TRP A 139 -13.72 -5.92 5.57
CA TRP A 139 -12.59 -5.62 6.43
C TRP A 139 -13.03 -4.94 7.74
N SER A 140 -12.24 -5.13 8.80
CA SER A 140 -12.39 -4.42 10.06
C SER A 140 -11.05 -4.26 10.76
N SER A 141 -10.86 -3.14 11.44
CA SER A 141 -9.65 -2.84 12.22
C SER A 141 -9.64 -3.46 13.63
N GLY A 142 -10.64 -4.29 13.98
CA GLY A 142 -10.75 -4.93 15.28
C GLY A 142 -9.52 -5.77 15.63
N ALA A 143 -9.10 -5.75 16.89
CA ALA A 143 -7.94 -6.51 17.37
C ALA A 143 -8.11 -8.03 17.17
N GLU A 144 -9.35 -8.52 17.18
CA GLU A 144 -9.70 -9.92 16.95
C GLU A 144 -9.45 -10.42 15.53
N TYR A 145 -9.30 -9.49 14.57
CA TYR A 145 -8.98 -9.84 13.17
C TYR A 145 -7.49 -9.77 12.86
N ARG A 146 -6.66 -9.38 13.82
CA ARG A 146 -5.20 -9.34 13.65
C ARG A 146 -4.63 -10.75 13.53
N ILE A 147 -3.66 -10.89 12.63
CA ILE A 147 -2.93 -12.13 12.40
C ILE A 147 -1.61 -12.01 13.16
N SER A 148 -1.38 -12.92 14.12
CA SER A 148 -0.19 -12.90 14.99
C SER A 148 0.88 -13.90 14.60
N ASP A 149 0.59 -14.85 13.72
CA ASP A 149 1.47 -15.95 13.30
C ASP A 149 2.18 -15.67 11.96
N LEU A 150 2.03 -14.48 11.40
CA LEU A 150 2.78 -14.02 10.23
C LEU A 150 3.85 -13.02 10.63
N PRO A 151 5.05 -13.10 10.05
CA PRO A 151 6.11 -12.12 10.29
C PRO A 151 5.73 -10.77 9.67
N ALA A 152 5.64 -9.73 10.49
CA ALA A 152 5.42 -8.36 10.04
C ALA A 152 6.75 -7.58 10.02
N VAL A 153 7.13 -7.06 8.87
CA VAL A 153 8.35 -6.27 8.66
C VAL A 153 8.09 -4.77 8.53
N GLY A 154 6.89 -4.33 8.88
CA GLY A 154 6.49 -2.93 8.92
C GLY A 154 6.98 -2.20 10.16
N PHE A 155 6.40 -1.01 10.39
CA PHE A 155 6.68 -0.19 11.56
C PHE A 155 6.02 -0.77 12.83
N SER A 156 6.45 -0.24 13.98
CA SER A 156 5.84 -0.61 15.26
C SER A 156 4.33 -0.33 15.24
N GLY A 157 3.54 -1.37 15.52
CA GLY A 157 2.07 -1.28 15.47
C GLY A 157 1.44 -1.66 14.12
N ASP A 158 2.22 -2.04 13.11
CA ASP A 158 1.72 -2.64 11.89
C ASP A 158 1.37 -4.12 12.13
N TYR A 159 0.21 -4.51 11.63
CA TYR A 159 -0.30 -5.88 11.70
C TYR A 159 -1.00 -6.22 10.40
N TYR A 160 -1.02 -7.50 10.06
CA TYR A 160 -1.92 -8.01 9.03
C TYR A 160 -3.31 -8.28 9.63
N HIS A 161 -4.34 -8.08 8.82
CA HIS A 161 -5.72 -8.36 9.21
C HIS A 161 -6.33 -9.42 8.29
N ARG A 162 -7.02 -10.38 8.90
CA ARG A 162 -7.88 -11.30 8.15
C ARG A 162 -9.22 -10.62 7.84
N PRO A 163 -9.99 -11.11 6.86
CA PRO A 163 -11.36 -10.63 6.65
C PRO A 163 -12.19 -10.74 7.94
N ALA A 164 -12.98 -9.70 8.22
CA ALA A 164 -13.95 -9.72 9.31
C ALA A 164 -15.15 -10.61 8.96
N PHE A 165 -15.54 -10.58 7.68
CA PHE A 165 -16.66 -11.37 7.19
C PHE A 165 -16.48 -11.67 5.70
N LEU A 166 -16.89 -12.90 5.28
CA LEU A 166 -16.94 -13.37 3.90
C LEU A 166 -18.41 -13.68 3.57
N HIS A 167 -18.88 -13.25 2.40
CA HIS A 167 -20.27 -13.46 1.97
C HIS A 167 -20.32 -13.89 0.51
N GLY A 168 -21.34 -14.68 0.18
CA GLY A 168 -21.57 -15.23 -1.14
C GLY A 168 -20.78 -16.53 -1.39
N ASP A 169 -20.88 -17.00 -2.61
CA ASP A 169 -20.19 -18.20 -3.06
C ASP A 169 -18.72 -17.91 -3.38
N TRP A 170 -17.90 -18.95 -3.41
CA TRP A 170 -16.55 -18.87 -3.93
C TRP A 170 -16.60 -19.08 -5.43
N ILE A 171 -16.19 -18.08 -6.18
CA ILE A 171 -16.26 -18.05 -7.65
C ILE A 171 -14.88 -17.79 -8.26
N GLU A 172 -14.71 -18.18 -9.51
CA GLU A 172 -13.47 -17.97 -10.27
C GLU A 172 -13.19 -16.47 -10.48
N PHE A 173 -11.91 -16.12 -10.54
CA PHE A 173 -11.49 -14.77 -10.86
C PHE A 173 -11.93 -14.34 -12.26
N GLN A 174 -12.38 -13.10 -12.40
CA GLN A 174 -12.81 -12.50 -13.68
C GLN A 174 -11.63 -12.28 -14.62
N GLY A 175 -10.46 -12.04 -14.08
CA GLY A 175 -9.21 -11.87 -14.82
C GLY A 175 -7.99 -12.09 -13.95
N CYS A 176 -6.86 -12.39 -14.58
CA CYS A 176 -5.58 -12.57 -13.92
C CYS A 176 -4.45 -12.04 -14.82
N VAL A 177 -3.64 -11.12 -14.31
CA VAL A 177 -2.51 -10.53 -15.01
C VAL A 177 -1.21 -10.77 -14.24
N MET A 178 -0.12 -10.85 -14.97
CA MET A 178 1.24 -10.91 -14.44
C MET A 178 1.99 -9.68 -14.94
N HIS A 179 2.49 -8.86 -14.05
CA HIS A 179 3.41 -7.77 -14.40
C HIS A 179 4.84 -8.21 -14.11
N ILE A 180 5.76 -7.95 -15.04
CA ILE A 180 7.18 -8.27 -14.93
C ILE A 180 7.97 -6.97 -15.00
N ASP A 181 8.75 -6.70 -13.94
CA ASP A 181 9.79 -5.67 -13.90
C ASP A 181 11.13 -6.34 -14.25
N PRO A 182 11.66 -6.13 -15.45
CA PRO A 182 12.88 -6.81 -15.89
C PRO A 182 14.11 -6.19 -15.23
N SER A 183 15.01 -7.01 -14.69
CA SER A 183 16.27 -6.53 -14.16
C SER A 183 17.11 -5.86 -15.24
N GLY A 184 17.72 -4.72 -14.89
CA GLY A 184 18.79 -4.13 -15.66
C GLY A 184 20.08 -4.95 -15.53
N LYS A 185 21.22 -4.28 -15.72
CA LYS A 185 22.54 -4.86 -15.45
C LYS A 185 22.92 -4.54 -14.00
N GLY A 186 23.16 -5.57 -13.18
CA GLY A 186 23.67 -5.35 -11.82
C GLY A 186 23.08 -6.27 -10.75
N ALA A 187 22.81 -5.71 -9.59
CA ALA A 187 22.28 -6.41 -8.41
C ALA A 187 20.74 -6.51 -8.37
N ASP A 188 20.06 -5.90 -9.36
CA ASP A 188 18.61 -5.86 -9.43
C ASP A 188 18.03 -7.24 -9.79
N GLU A 189 16.83 -7.52 -9.29
CA GLU A 189 16.12 -8.78 -9.56
C GLU A 189 15.12 -8.59 -10.71
N THR A 190 14.96 -9.59 -11.59
CA THR A 190 13.78 -9.67 -12.45
C THR A 190 12.62 -10.09 -11.58
N ALA A 191 11.77 -9.13 -11.21
CA ALA A 191 10.63 -9.35 -10.34
C ALA A 191 9.33 -9.52 -11.12
N TYR A 192 8.37 -10.24 -10.53
CA TYR A 192 7.04 -10.36 -11.08
C TYR A 192 5.98 -10.37 -9.99
N ALA A 193 4.80 -9.90 -10.32
CA ALA A 193 3.62 -9.99 -9.48
C ALA A 193 2.42 -10.48 -10.30
N ILE A 194 1.63 -11.39 -9.71
CA ILE A 194 0.42 -11.94 -10.32
C ILE A 194 -0.77 -11.48 -9.49
N VAL A 195 -1.64 -10.69 -10.13
CA VAL A 195 -2.82 -10.09 -9.51
C VAL A 195 -4.06 -10.46 -10.29
N ALA A 196 -5.02 -11.06 -9.59
CA ALA A 196 -6.34 -11.35 -10.13
C ALA A 196 -7.37 -10.29 -9.70
N HIS A 197 -8.50 -10.25 -10.41
CA HIS A 197 -9.59 -9.33 -10.15
C HIS A 197 -10.90 -10.08 -9.98
N LEU A 198 -11.72 -9.68 -8.99
CA LEU A 198 -13.09 -10.13 -8.80
C LEU A 198 -13.90 -9.06 -8.05
N ASN A 199 -15.03 -8.64 -8.65
CA ASN A 199 -16.00 -7.73 -8.02
C ASN A 199 -15.38 -6.45 -7.43
N GLY A 200 -14.43 -5.83 -8.14
CA GLY A 200 -13.74 -4.63 -7.70
C GLY A 200 -12.60 -4.84 -6.69
N ASN A 201 -12.40 -6.04 -6.19
CA ASN A 201 -11.26 -6.41 -5.35
C ASN A 201 -10.10 -6.95 -6.19
N LEU A 202 -8.87 -6.69 -5.72
CA LEU A 202 -7.64 -7.16 -6.33
C LEU A 202 -6.96 -8.19 -5.43
N PHE A 203 -6.63 -9.34 -6.00
CA PHE A 203 -6.11 -10.49 -5.28
C PHE A 203 -4.66 -10.75 -5.72
N VAL A 204 -3.71 -10.53 -4.83
CA VAL A 204 -2.30 -10.83 -5.06
C VAL A 204 -2.06 -12.30 -4.81
N LEU A 205 -1.93 -13.07 -5.88
CA LEU A 205 -1.80 -14.53 -5.82
C LEU A 205 -0.36 -14.97 -5.61
N GLU A 206 0.59 -14.26 -6.26
CA GLU A 206 2.00 -14.61 -6.23
C GLU A 206 2.87 -13.38 -6.50
N VAL A 207 3.97 -13.23 -5.76
CA VAL A 207 5.04 -12.28 -6.04
C VAL A 207 6.36 -13.03 -5.92
N GLY A 208 7.25 -12.84 -6.90
CA GLY A 208 8.53 -13.53 -6.91
C GLY A 208 9.59 -12.76 -7.67
N SER A 209 10.82 -13.27 -7.63
CA SER A 209 11.94 -12.68 -8.35
C SER A 209 13.00 -13.69 -8.75
N PHE A 210 13.83 -13.32 -9.74
CA PHE A 210 14.96 -14.08 -10.22
C PHE A 210 16.20 -13.18 -10.30
N ARG A 211 17.38 -13.71 -9.99
CA ARG A 211 18.65 -12.95 -9.96
C ARG A 211 19.51 -13.10 -11.21
N GLU A 212 19.23 -14.07 -12.05
CA GLU A 212 20.13 -14.54 -13.09
C GLU A 212 19.91 -13.89 -14.46
N GLY A 213 19.33 -12.69 -14.49
CA GLY A 213 19.00 -12.00 -15.74
C GLY A 213 18.00 -12.80 -16.60
N TYR A 214 18.27 -12.97 -17.89
CA TYR A 214 17.36 -13.65 -18.83
C TYR A 214 17.84 -15.06 -19.20
N THR A 215 18.26 -15.84 -18.21
CA THR A 215 18.65 -17.24 -18.40
C THR A 215 17.45 -18.13 -18.70
N GLU A 216 17.72 -19.32 -19.25
CA GLU A 216 16.68 -20.31 -19.53
C GLU A 216 15.83 -20.65 -18.28
N SER A 217 16.47 -20.79 -17.12
CA SER A 217 15.81 -21.07 -15.84
C SER A 217 14.82 -19.96 -15.46
N VAL A 218 15.18 -18.70 -15.68
CA VAL A 218 14.30 -17.54 -15.42
C VAL A 218 13.10 -17.51 -16.36
N LEU A 219 13.35 -17.71 -17.67
CA LEU A 219 12.29 -17.70 -18.69
C LEU A 219 11.31 -18.87 -18.47
N GLU A 220 11.81 -20.04 -18.13
CA GLU A 220 10.99 -21.19 -17.78
C GLU A 220 10.23 -20.95 -16.47
N GLY A 221 10.89 -20.40 -15.45
CA GLY A 221 10.28 -20.06 -14.17
C GLY A 221 9.10 -19.07 -14.30
N LEU A 222 9.27 -18.02 -15.12
CA LEU A 222 8.20 -17.06 -15.42
C LEU A 222 7.02 -17.74 -16.16
N ALA A 223 7.29 -18.60 -17.14
CA ALA A 223 6.25 -19.33 -17.86
C ALA A 223 5.51 -20.33 -16.95
N GLN A 224 6.21 -20.97 -16.02
CA GLN A 224 5.60 -21.86 -15.02
C GLN A 224 4.75 -21.10 -14.01
N ALA A 225 5.16 -19.90 -13.57
CA ALA A 225 4.37 -19.03 -12.70
C ALA A 225 3.07 -18.61 -13.41
N ALA A 226 3.15 -18.20 -14.68
CA ALA A 226 1.98 -17.87 -15.49
C ALA A 226 1.01 -19.04 -15.63
N LYS A 227 1.54 -20.27 -15.82
CA LYS A 227 0.71 -21.49 -15.89
C LYS A 227 0.04 -21.80 -14.55
N ARG A 228 0.80 -21.73 -13.45
CA ARG A 228 0.31 -22.06 -12.10
C ARG A 228 -0.87 -21.20 -11.70
N GLN A 229 -0.83 -19.91 -12.03
CA GLN A 229 -1.85 -18.93 -11.67
C GLN A 229 -2.86 -18.65 -12.82
N LYS A 230 -2.84 -19.42 -13.89
CA LYS A 230 -3.74 -19.29 -15.05
C LYS A 230 -3.78 -17.86 -15.63
N VAL A 231 -2.60 -17.22 -15.73
CA VAL A 231 -2.44 -15.83 -16.19
C VAL A 231 -2.95 -15.69 -17.62
N LYS A 232 -3.80 -14.69 -17.88
CA LYS A 232 -4.34 -14.40 -19.23
C LYS A 232 -3.47 -13.40 -20.00
N LEU A 233 -2.85 -12.47 -19.29
CA LEU A 233 -2.07 -11.38 -19.86
C LEU A 233 -0.78 -11.17 -19.05
N ILE A 234 0.34 -11.06 -19.74
CA ILE A 234 1.62 -10.65 -19.16
C ILE A 234 1.91 -9.22 -19.60
N LEU A 235 2.10 -8.34 -18.64
CA LEU A 235 2.50 -6.96 -18.79
C LEU A 235 4.01 -6.89 -18.59
N LEU A 236 4.72 -6.34 -19.55
CA LEU A 236 6.19 -6.28 -19.51
C LEU A 236 6.66 -4.85 -19.62
N GLU A 237 7.42 -4.35 -18.64
CA GLU A 237 8.00 -3.02 -18.71
C GLU A 237 9.09 -2.96 -19.79
N ASP A 238 8.92 -2.07 -20.78
CA ASP A 238 9.80 -1.94 -21.93
C ASP A 238 10.75 -0.74 -21.77
N GLN A 239 11.55 -0.74 -20.69
CA GLN A 239 12.55 0.33 -20.46
C GLN A 239 13.92 0.02 -21.04
N PHE A 240 14.34 -1.25 -21.11
CA PHE A 240 15.67 -1.64 -21.53
C PHE A 240 15.61 -2.81 -22.53
N GLY A 241 15.82 -2.52 -23.80
CA GLY A 241 16.08 -3.56 -24.79
C GLY A 241 14.98 -3.83 -25.81
N GLN A 242 14.08 -2.90 -26.07
CA GLN A 242 13.17 -2.92 -27.24
C GLN A 242 12.43 -4.25 -27.42
N GLY A 243 11.82 -4.79 -26.35
CA GLY A 243 11.07 -6.04 -26.43
C GLY A 243 11.93 -7.32 -26.41
N MET A 244 13.20 -7.22 -26.00
CA MET A 244 14.09 -8.39 -25.95
C MET A 244 13.55 -9.50 -25.03
N LEU A 245 13.16 -9.16 -23.78
CA LEU A 245 12.62 -10.14 -22.85
C LEU A 245 11.34 -10.77 -23.39
N ALA A 246 10.43 -10.00 -24.01
CA ALA A 246 9.22 -10.52 -24.63
C ALA A 246 9.57 -11.56 -25.73
N SER A 247 10.54 -11.25 -26.57
CA SER A 247 10.98 -12.16 -27.64
C SER A 247 11.61 -13.45 -27.11
N LEU A 248 12.38 -13.35 -26.00
CA LEU A 248 12.99 -14.51 -25.35
C LEU A 248 11.97 -15.37 -24.58
N LEU A 249 10.99 -14.75 -23.96
CA LEU A 249 9.97 -15.44 -23.16
C LEU A 249 8.90 -16.13 -24.02
N GLN A 250 8.58 -15.56 -25.19
CA GLN A 250 7.53 -16.05 -26.08
C GLN A 250 7.64 -17.55 -26.46
N PRO A 251 8.83 -18.10 -26.79
CA PRO A 251 8.97 -19.54 -27.07
C PRO A 251 8.61 -20.43 -25.86
N TYR A 252 8.97 -20.02 -24.65
CA TYR A 252 8.68 -20.76 -23.41
C TYR A 252 7.19 -20.74 -23.11
N LEU A 253 6.54 -19.58 -23.27
CA LEU A 253 5.09 -19.48 -23.11
C LEU A 253 4.34 -20.37 -24.11
N ARG A 254 4.72 -20.36 -25.39
CA ARG A 254 4.10 -21.24 -26.38
C ARG A 254 4.21 -22.72 -26.03
N LYS A 255 5.33 -23.12 -25.40
CA LYS A 255 5.57 -24.52 -25.01
C LYS A 255 4.86 -24.92 -23.71
N ILE A 256 4.84 -24.01 -22.70
CA ILE A 256 4.42 -24.32 -21.34
C ILE A 256 2.98 -23.90 -21.08
N TYR A 257 2.65 -22.64 -21.40
CA TYR A 257 1.34 -22.04 -21.19
C TYR A 257 1.14 -20.81 -22.09
N PRO A 258 0.42 -20.95 -23.21
CA PRO A 258 0.20 -19.83 -24.13
C PRO A 258 -0.62 -18.72 -23.49
N CYS A 259 -0.06 -17.51 -23.41
CA CYS A 259 -0.73 -16.28 -23.00
C CYS A 259 -0.19 -15.08 -23.78
N THR A 260 -0.89 -13.95 -23.70
CA THR A 260 -0.54 -12.72 -24.41
C THR A 260 0.52 -11.94 -23.61
N ILE A 261 1.45 -11.29 -24.34
CA ILE A 261 2.39 -10.33 -23.75
C ILE A 261 2.08 -8.96 -24.32
N GLU A 262 1.93 -7.96 -23.45
CA GLU A 262 1.76 -6.55 -23.80
C GLU A 262 2.86 -5.71 -23.15
N PRO A 263 3.52 -4.80 -23.91
CA PRO A 263 4.50 -3.88 -23.34
C PRO A 263 3.81 -2.78 -22.55
N THR A 264 4.36 -2.41 -21.41
CA THR A 264 3.93 -1.25 -20.62
C THR A 264 5.05 -0.20 -20.59
N ARG A 265 4.67 1.07 -20.55
CA ARG A 265 5.60 2.20 -20.43
C ARG A 265 5.01 3.24 -19.50
N SER A 266 5.82 3.77 -18.60
CA SER A 266 5.44 4.91 -17.77
C SER A 266 6.46 6.04 -17.91
N ASN A 267 5.96 7.28 -17.95
CA ASN A 267 6.76 8.50 -17.94
C ASN A 267 6.69 9.23 -16.59
N VAL A 268 6.03 8.64 -15.61
CA VAL A 268 5.87 9.20 -14.26
C VAL A 268 7.07 8.78 -13.40
N GLN A 269 7.42 9.61 -12.42
CA GLN A 269 8.41 9.24 -11.41
C GLN A 269 8.00 7.93 -10.73
N LYS A 270 8.92 6.95 -10.69
CA LYS A 270 8.67 5.57 -10.23
C LYS A 270 7.99 5.52 -8.87
N GLU A 271 8.55 6.15 -7.86
CA GLU A 271 8.01 6.13 -6.50
C GLU A 271 6.59 6.71 -6.41
N ARG A 272 6.32 7.79 -7.14
CA ARG A 272 4.98 8.38 -7.19
C ARG A 272 3.98 7.48 -7.91
N ARG A 273 4.41 6.82 -8.99
CA ARG A 273 3.58 5.86 -9.71
C ARG A 273 3.18 4.71 -8.81
N ILE A 274 4.14 4.12 -8.10
CA ILE A 274 3.91 3.04 -7.15
C ILE A 274 2.91 3.45 -6.06
N ILE A 275 3.13 4.61 -5.43
CA ILE A 275 2.24 5.11 -4.38
C ILE A 275 0.83 5.37 -4.95
N ASN A 276 0.72 6.07 -6.07
CA ASN A 276 -0.57 6.38 -6.70
C ASN A 276 -1.36 5.14 -7.11
N ALA A 277 -0.68 4.06 -7.51
CA ALA A 277 -1.33 2.80 -7.86
C ALA A 277 -1.84 2.04 -6.62
N LEU A 278 -1.04 1.99 -5.54
CA LEU A 278 -1.29 1.14 -4.39
C LEU A 278 -2.10 1.80 -3.27
N GLU A 279 -1.85 3.09 -2.99
CA GLU A 279 -2.47 3.81 -1.87
C GLU A 279 -4.01 3.79 -1.93
N PRO A 280 -4.68 4.07 -3.07
CA PRO A 280 -6.15 4.07 -3.12
C PRO A 280 -6.76 2.70 -2.83
N VAL A 281 -6.18 1.62 -3.35
CA VAL A 281 -6.70 0.27 -3.14
C VAL A 281 -6.43 -0.26 -1.73
N LEU A 282 -5.31 0.15 -1.12
CA LEU A 282 -5.01 -0.13 0.29
C LEU A 282 -5.96 0.62 1.22
N ASN A 283 -6.12 1.93 1.05
CA ASN A 283 -7.02 2.75 1.87
C ASN A 283 -8.49 2.29 1.79
N GLN A 284 -8.88 1.67 0.69
CA GLN A 284 -10.21 1.07 0.50
C GLN A 284 -10.26 -0.40 0.95
N HIS A 285 -9.16 -0.98 1.43
CA HIS A 285 -9.02 -2.39 1.84
C HIS A 285 -9.43 -3.38 0.73
N ARG A 286 -9.18 -3.00 -0.53
CA ARG A 286 -9.49 -3.78 -1.72
C ARG A 286 -8.31 -4.62 -2.23
N LEU A 287 -7.13 -4.48 -1.64
CA LEU A 287 -5.97 -5.30 -1.95
C LEU A 287 -5.91 -6.50 -1.01
N ILE A 288 -6.24 -7.66 -1.54
CA ILE A 288 -6.27 -8.92 -0.81
C ILE A 288 -5.00 -9.69 -1.12
N MET A 289 -4.24 -10.01 -0.08
CA MET A 289 -2.95 -10.69 -0.18
C MET A 289 -3.10 -12.17 0.15
N ASN A 290 -2.64 -13.05 -0.74
CA ASN A 290 -2.52 -14.46 -0.40
C ASN A 290 -1.51 -14.64 0.72
N ARG A 291 -1.91 -15.36 1.77
CA ARG A 291 -1.05 -15.67 2.93
C ARG A 291 0.31 -16.22 2.51
N SER A 292 0.36 -17.08 1.50
CA SER A 292 1.58 -17.69 0.99
C SER A 292 2.60 -16.66 0.47
N VAL A 293 2.15 -15.51 -0.06
CA VAL A 293 3.04 -14.43 -0.53
C VAL A 293 3.85 -13.87 0.63
N ILE A 294 3.21 -13.65 1.79
CA ILE A 294 3.88 -13.14 3.00
C ILE A 294 4.90 -14.17 3.52
N GLU A 295 4.51 -15.44 3.58
CA GLU A 295 5.35 -16.52 4.07
C GLU A 295 6.59 -16.75 3.19
N VAL A 296 6.44 -16.64 1.87
CA VAL A 296 7.53 -16.76 0.89
C VAL A 296 8.43 -15.52 0.95
N ASP A 297 7.87 -14.32 1.01
CA ASP A 297 8.62 -13.07 1.07
C ASP A 297 9.47 -12.98 2.34
N ALA A 298 8.94 -13.41 3.48
CA ALA A 298 9.66 -13.42 4.74
C ALA A 298 10.90 -14.35 4.74
N LYS A 299 10.88 -15.41 3.92
CA LYS A 299 12.01 -16.32 3.71
C LYS A 299 12.93 -15.88 2.57
N ALA A 300 12.56 -14.81 1.88
CA ALA A 300 13.37 -14.30 0.78
C ALA A 300 14.75 -13.89 1.32
N ARG A 301 15.81 -14.49 0.73
CA ARG A 301 17.20 -14.18 1.10
C ARG A 301 17.57 -14.49 2.57
N GLU A 302 16.94 -15.49 3.18
CA GLU A 302 17.25 -15.90 4.58
C GLU A 302 18.73 -16.21 4.84
N ASN A 303 19.51 -16.52 3.80
CA ASN A 303 20.95 -16.77 3.87
C ASN A 303 21.81 -15.49 3.78
N ASP A 304 21.21 -14.35 3.47
CA ASP A 304 21.90 -13.05 3.45
C ASP A 304 21.87 -12.40 4.85
N PRO A 305 22.77 -11.46 5.18
CA PRO A 305 22.64 -10.66 6.40
C PRO A 305 21.24 -9.99 6.47
N VAL A 306 20.65 -9.94 7.66
CA VAL A 306 19.25 -9.51 7.88
C VAL A 306 18.95 -8.15 7.23
N GLU A 307 19.82 -7.16 7.41
CA GLU A 307 19.61 -5.81 6.84
C GLU A 307 19.58 -5.85 5.30
N LYS A 308 20.40 -6.71 4.69
CA LYS A 308 20.43 -6.89 3.25
C LYS A 308 19.22 -7.68 2.76
N ALA A 309 18.83 -8.74 3.46
CA ALA A 309 17.65 -9.53 3.13
C ALA A 309 16.37 -8.69 3.12
N LEU A 310 16.19 -7.83 4.13
CA LEU A 310 15.04 -6.95 4.25
C LEU A 310 14.86 -6.02 3.04
N SER A 311 15.94 -5.46 2.48
CA SER A 311 15.85 -4.55 1.34
C SER A 311 15.25 -5.17 0.07
N TYR A 312 15.24 -6.51 -0.03
CA TYR A 312 14.65 -7.25 -1.13
C TYR A 312 13.22 -7.76 -0.85
N GLN A 313 12.74 -7.64 0.39
CA GLN A 313 11.41 -8.11 0.76
C GLN A 313 10.34 -7.12 0.32
N LEU A 314 9.28 -7.61 -0.32
CA LEU A 314 8.14 -6.83 -0.78
C LEU A 314 7.53 -5.96 0.32
N PHE A 315 7.28 -6.56 1.50
CA PHE A 315 6.59 -5.85 2.58
C PHE A 315 7.47 -4.80 3.26
N HIS A 316 8.80 -4.98 3.25
CA HIS A 316 9.73 -3.93 3.64
C HIS A 316 9.73 -2.79 2.61
N GLN A 317 9.79 -3.10 1.31
CA GLN A 317 9.70 -2.12 0.24
C GLN A 317 8.38 -1.32 0.32
N LEU A 318 7.26 -2.01 0.52
CA LEU A 318 5.93 -1.41 0.63
C LEU A 318 5.84 -0.41 1.79
N THR A 319 6.31 -0.77 2.96
CA THR A 319 6.19 0.09 4.16
C THR A 319 7.20 1.23 4.20
N HIS A 320 8.31 1.15 3.43
CA HIS A 320 9.41 2.13 3.47
C HIS A 320 9.48 3.03 2.23
N ILE A 321 8.56 2.88 1.27
CA ILE A 321 8.50 3.76 0.11
C ILE A 321 8.02 5.16 0.51
N THR A 322 8.64 6.18 -0.09
CA THR A 322 8.28 7.59 0.06
C THR A 322 8.22 8.25 -1.32
N VAL A 323 7.72 9.47 -1.40
CA VAL A 323 7.71 10.25 -2.65
C VAL A 323 9.09 10.72 -3.10
N GLU A 324 10.12 10.53 -2.29
CA GLU A 324 11.50 10.93 -2.59
C GLU A 324 12.13 9.93 -3.57
N LYS A 325 12.88 10.44 -4.56
CA LYS A 325 13.58 9.58 -5.53
C LYS A 325 14.63 8.72 -4.86
N ASN A 326 14.72 7.45 -5.29
CA ASN A 326 15.67 6.45 -4.79
C ASN A 326 15.60 6.30 -3.27
N CYS A 327 14.40 6.35 -2.70
CA CYS A 327 14.17 6.17 -1.27
C CYS A 327 14.45 4.73 -0.81
N LEU A 328 14.23 3.75 -1.67
CA LEU A 328 14.53 2.33 -1.46
C LEU A 328 15.86 1.95 -2.11
N GLN A 329 16.54 0.95 -1.55
CA GLN A 329 17.74 0.36 -2.15
C GLN A 329 17.39 -0.58 -3.30
N HIS A 330 16.31 -1.34 -3.15
CA HIS A 330 15.68 -2.20 -4.13
C HIS A 330 14.18 -1.98 -4.05
N ASP A 331 13.51 -1.94 -5.17
CA ASP A 331 12.06 -1.71 -5.29
C ASP A 331 11.37 -2.64 -6.29
N ASP A 332 12.14 -3.58 -6.88
CA ASP A 332 11.73 -4.41 -8.01
C ASP A 332 10.40 -5.17 -7.76
N ARG A 333 10.24 -5.78 -6.58
CA ARG A 333 9.02 -6.54 -6.25
C ARG A 333 7.82 -5.64 -6.05
N LEU A 334 8.03 -4.49 -5.41
CA LEU A 334 6.98 -3.50 -5.19
C LEU A 334 6.56 -2.85 -6.51
N ASP A 335 7.51 -2.60 -7.42
CA ASP A 335 7.23 -2.06 -8.74
C ASP A 335 6.45 -3.05 -9.60
N ALA A 336 6.82 -4.32 -9.57
CA ALA A 336 6.06 -5.38 -10.25
C ALA A 336 4.62 -5.46 -9.73
N LEU A 337 4.41 -5.38 -8.40
CA LEU A 337 3.08 -5.35 -7.82
C LEU A 337 2.28 -4.11 -8.22
N ALA A 338 2.91 -2.94 -8.16
CA ALA A 338 2.28 -1.67 -8.53
C ALA A 338 1.84 -1.65 -10.00
N GLY A 339 2.68 -2.17 -10.93
CA GLY A 339 2.33 -2.26 -12.34
C GLY A 339 1.11 -3.16 -12.61
N ALA A 340 0.98 -4.28 -11.91
CA ALA A 340 -0.19 -5.15 -12.02
C ALA A 340 -1.46 -4.48 -11.45
N VAL A 341 -1.33 -3.74 -10.35
CA VAL A 341 -2.46 -3.00 -9.72
C VAL A 341 -2.86 -1.80 -10.57
N GLU A 342 -1.91 -1.06 -11.14
CA GLU A 342 -2.14 0.07 -12.05
C GLU A 342 -3.01 -0.36 -13.25
N TYR A 343 -2.65 -1.47 -13.89
CA TYR A 343 -3.44 -2.04 -14.98
C TYR A 343 -4.91 -2.29 -14.60
N TRP A 344 -5.14 -2.87 -13.42
CA TRP A 344 -6.51 -3.13 -12.96
C TRP A 344 -7.26 -1.84 -12.61
N ASN A 345 -6.59 -0.87 -11.99
CA ASN A 345 -7.21 0.43 -11.69
C ASN A 345 -7.68 1.13 -12.98
N GLU A 346 -6.86 1.12 -14.03
CA GLU A 346 -7.21 1.70 -15.33
C GLU A 346 -8.34 0.92 -16.01
N SER A 347 -8.27 -0.41 -16.02
CA SER A 347 -9.28 -1.27 -16.65
C SER A 347 -10.65 -1.13 -15.98
N LEU A 348 -10.69 -1.10 -14.64
CA LEU A 348 -11.93 -0.93 -13.87
C LEU A 348 -12.54 0.45 -14.06
N ALA A 349 -11.73 1.52 -14.12
CA ALA A 349 -12.22 2.87 -14.39
C ALA A 349 -12.86 2.96 -15.79
N ILE A 350 -12.28 2.32 -16.81
CA ILE A 350 -12.85 2.29 -18.16
C ILE A 350 -14.19 1.53 -18.18
N ASP A 351 -14.30 0.42 -17.47
CA ASP A 351 -15.53 -0.37 -17.41
C ASP A 351 -16.63 0.38 -16.65
N GLU A 352 -16.28 1.09 -15.57
CA GLU A 352 -17.20 1.95 -14.82
C GLU A 352 -17.73 3.11 -15.68
N ASP A 353 -16.85 3.81 -16.40
CA ASP A 353 -17.23 4.88 -17.32
C ASP A 353 -18.14 4.38 -18.45
N ARG A 354 -17.87 3.17 -18.96
CA ARG A 354 -18.74 2.54 -19.97
C ARG A 354 -20.12 2.22 -19.42
N ALA A 355 -20.18 1.60 -18.22
CA ALA A 355 -21.45 1.28 -17.56
C ALA A 355 -22.28 2.53 -17.25
N ILE A 356 -21.64 3.64 -16.84
CA ILE A 356 -22.30 4.93 -16.61
C ILE A 356 -22.89 5.45 -17.91
N LYS A 357 -22.12 5.48 -19.02
CA LYS A 357 -22.58 5.95 -20.31
C LYS A 357 -23.73 5.09 -20.90
N GLU A 358 -23.63 3.76 -20.73
CA GLU A 358 -24.71 2.85 -21.14
C GLU A 358 -25.98 3.16 -20.35
N ARG A 359 -25.85 3.35 -19.03
CA ARG A 359 -27.00 3.71 -18.17
C ARG A 359 -27.60 5.06 -18.51
N GLU A 360 -26.76 6.07 -18.78
CA GLU A 360 -27.22 7.38 -19.25
C GLU A 360 -27.96 7.27 -20.59
N SER A 361 -27.45 6.46 -21.55
CA SER A 361 -28.10 6.20 -22.83
C SER A 361 -29.45 5.52 -22.65
N GLU A 362 -29.55 4.50 -21.81
CA GLU A 362 -30.82 3.83 -21.49
C GLU A 362 -31.84 4.80 -20.87
N LEU A 363 -31.40 5.68 -19.97
CA LEU A 363 -32.27 6.71 -19.39
C LEU A 363 -32.77 7.70 -20.44
N TRP A 364 -31.91 8.13 -21.36
CA TRP A 364 -32.28 8.99 -22.48
C TRP A 364 -33.32 8.32 -23.40
N ASP A 365 -33.15 7.05 -23.72
CA ASP A 365 -34.08 6.31 -24.56
C ASP A 365 -35.47 6.15 -23.89
N LEU A 366 -35.49 5.93 -22.55
CA LEU A 366 -36.69 5.89 -21.74
C LEU A 366 -37.41 7.25 -21.67
N GLU A 367 -36.69 8.35 -21.50
CA GLU A 367 -37.23 9.72 -21.52
C GLU A 367 -37.85 10.01 -22.91
N LEU A 368 -37.15 9.59 -23.97
CA LEU A 368 -37.63 9.80 -25.34
C LEU A 368 -38.90 9.00 -25.63
N ALA A 369 -38.99 7.74 -25.16
CA ALA A 369 -40.16 6.89 -25.26
C ALA A 369 -41.35 7.46 -24.47
N ALA A 370 -41.10 7.94 -23.25
CA ALA A 370 -42.10 8.60 -22.41
C ALA A 370 -42.66 9.90 -23.08
N HIS A 371 -41.82 10.67 -23.74
CA HIS A 371 -42.21 11.88 -24.47
C HIS A 371 -43.07 11.56 -25.72
N LYS A 372 -42.84 10.43 -26.35
CA LYS A 372 -43.63 9.93 -27.49
C LYS A 372 -45.00 9.33 -27.13
N GLY A 373 -45.29 9.24 -25.81
CA GLY A 373 -46.53 8.66 -25.31
C GLY A 373 -46.59 7.14 -25.45
N ASP A 374 -45.44 6.48 -25.52
CA ASP A 374 -45.33 5.04 -25.66
C ASP A 374 -45.49 4.36 -24.30
N ILE A 375 -46.57 3.58 -24.16
CA ILE A 375 -46.92 2.88 -22.92
C ILE A 375 -45.94 1.77 -22.60
N GLU A 376 -45.25 1.19 -23.58
CA GLU A 376 -44.19 0.21 -23.38
C GLU A 376 -42.98 0.82 -22.70
N GLY A 377 -42.58 2.04 -23.09
CA GLY A 377 -41.46 2.74 -22.42
C GLY A 377 -41.72 3.05 -20.94
N ALA A 378 -42.96 3.29 -20.55
CA ALA A 378 -43.35 3.48 -19.15
C ALA A 378 -43.34 2.13 -18.36
N LEU A 379 -43.54 1.02 -19.02
CA LEU A 379 -43.46 -0.33 -18.41
C LEU A 379 -42.01 -0.73 -18.16
N ASP A 380 -41.12 -0.42 -19.09
CA ASP A 380 -39.68 -0.64 -18.97
C ASP A 380 -39.06 0.21 -17.85
N ALA A 381 -39.50 1.47 -17.68
CA ALA A 381 -39.11 2.32 -16.55
C ALA A 381 -39.48 1.72 -15.19
N LYS A 382 -40.64 1.03 -15.12
CA LYS A 382 -41.10 0.34 -13.90
C LYS A 382 -40.26 -0.91 -13.60
N ILE A 383 -39.82 -1.64 -14.63
CA ILE A 383 -38.91 -2.79 -14.49
C ILE A 383 -37.52 -2.34 -14.03
N LEU A 384 -37.05 -1.20 -14.49
CA LEU A 384 -35.74 -0.59 -14.08
C LEU A 384 -35.80 0.14 -12.74
N GLY A 385 -36.97 0.14 -12.04
CA GLY A 385 -37.10 0.74 -10.71
C GLY A 385 -37.13 2.27 -10.70
N ILE A 386 -37.43 2.91 -11.83
CA ILE A 386 -37.58 4.36 -11.94
C ILE A 386 -38.99 4.76 -11.47
N PRO A 387 -39.16 5.65 -10.47
CA PRO A 387 -40.46 6.07 -9.98
C PRO A 387 -41.29 6.75 -11.08
N LEU A 388 -42.52 6.26 -11.35
CA LEU A 388 -43.42 6.79 -12.39
C LEU A 388 -43.82 8.25 -12.19
N ASP A 389 -43.73 8.80 -10.98
CA ASP A 389 -43.96 10.20 -10.65
C ASP A 389 -42.85 11.13 -11.16
N GLN A 390 -41.68 10.62 -11.44
CA GLN A 390 -40.61 11.36 -12.11
C GLN A 390 -40.82 11.48 -13.61
N LEU A 391 -41.47 10.50 -14.24
CA LEU A 391 -41.83 10.51 -15.66
C LEU A 391 -43.05 11.43 -15.99
N GLN A 392 -43.98 11.58 -15.03
CA GLN A 392 -45.18 12.42 -15.24
C GLN A 392 -44.97 13.94 -15.06
N LYS A 393 -43.89 14.35 -14.40
CA LYS A 393 -43.58 15.78 -14.16
C LYS A 393 -43.03 16.52 -15.37
N THR A 394 -42.65 15.83 -16.44
CA THR A 394 -42.14 16.44 -17.68
C THR A 394 -43.23 16.70 -18.75
N GLY A 395 -44.48 16.30 -18.50
CA GLY A 395 -45.56 16.24 -19.51
C GLY A 395 -46.56 17.36 -19.59
N THR A 396 -46.51 18.40 -18.73
CA THR A 396 -47.55 19.48 -18.79
C THR A 396 -47.05 20.84 -18.34
N THR A 397 -46.10 21.43 -18.99
CA THR A 397 -45.97 22.87 -19.19
C THR A 397 -44.65 23.13 -19.94
N GLY A 398 -44.74 23.73 -21.12
CA GLY A 398 -43.58 24.05 -21.95
C GLY A 398 -42.73 25.17 -21.39
N GLU A 399 -42.05 24.97 -20.26
CA GLU A 399 -40.94 25.80 -19.80
C GLU A 399 -40.16 25.06 -18.73
N GLY A 400 -38.94 24.71 -19.03
CA GLY A 400 -37.95 24.29 -18.04
C GLY A 400 -37.37 22.85 -18.20
N TRP A 401 -36.29 22.75 -18.89
CA TRP A 401 -35.42 21.61 -18.89
C TRP A 401 -34.86 21.39 -17.48
N PHE A 402 -35.32 20.41 -16.78
CA PHE A 402 -34.64 19.95 -15.55
C PHE A 402 -33.59 18.91 -15.91
N SER A 403 -32.35 19.30 -15.77
CA SER A 403 -31.20 18.40 -15.79
C SER A 403 -31.29 17.42 -14.60
N LEU A 404 -31.28 16.11 -14.85
CA LEU A 404 -31.10 15.06 -13.84
C LEU A 404 -29.65 14.97 -13.35
N THR A 405 -28.89 16.04 -13.35
CA THR A 405 -27.63 16.11 -12.63
C THR A 405 -27.92 16.41 -11.15
N GLY A 406 -28.28 15.38 -10.42
CA GLY A 406 -28.35 15.44 -8.96
C GLY A 406 -26.99 15.76 -8.38
N LYS A 407 -26.83 17.00 -7.93
CA LYS A 407 -25.85 17.33 -6.91
C LYS A 407 -26.32 16.71 -5.60
N HIS A 408 -25.58 15.71 -5.13
CA HIS A 408 -25.27 15.56 -3.71
C HIS A 408 -24.00 14.73 -3.58
#